data_c56b4fe1c2ac2404781d3693651dc022
#
_entry.id   c56b4fe1c2ac2404781d3693651dc022
#
_cell.length_a   1.000
_cell.length_b   1.000
_cell.length_c   1.000
_cell.angle_alpha   90.00
_cell.angle_beta   90.00
_cell.angle_gamma   90.00
#
_symmetry.space_group_name_H-M   'P 1'
#
loop_
_entity.id
_entity.type
_entity.pdbx_description
1 polymer ?
#
loop_
_entity_poly.entity_id
_entity_poly.type
_entity_poly.pdbx_seq_one_letter_code
_entity_poly.pdbx_strand_id
1 'polypeptide(L)'
;MKVDLRKVPAVYMNLKQHTEKNEQMQSLLKQCGFETIIRVEGPYRPENPPAGCAGAHYVGVCEIDPPFVLFEDDCQLHNFKPVIEVPDNADAVYLGTSQWARYWQFSGPFVHYEKYNDEIVRVYNMLGGHSILYLTQDYVRMCQRICHHHSEIIGYNQDPGFAEVQKYFNIYSMNDPFFKQSGYNEAVTTCKVTDVGIHISDAQRFFDSVKYDLARLQGVPDLNRAPSTYHPLRIV
;
A
#
# COMPACT_ATOMS: atom_id res chain seq x y z
N MET A 1 -13.96 0.55 -15.99
CA MET A 1 -14.55 -0.83 -15.89
C MET A 1 -15.19 -1.05 -14.53
N LYS A 2 -16.23 -1.91 -14.45
CA LYS A 2 -16.81 -2.33 -13.16
C LYS A 2 -16.13 -3.60 -12.67
N VAL A 3 -15.72 -3.62 -11.41
CA VAL A 3 -15.10 -4.76 -10.74
C VAL A 3 -15.97 -5.18 -9.55
N ASP A 4 -16.44 -6.42 -9.56
CA ASP A 4 -17.06 -7.04 -8.38
C ASP A 4 -15.95 -7.73 -7.56
N LEU A 5 -15.55 -7.11 -6.46
CA LEU A 5 -14.46 -7.56 -5.60
C LEU A 5 -14.69 -8.97 -5.04
N ARG A 6 -15.95 -9.38 -4.87
CA ARG A 6 -16.29 -10.71 -4.33
C ARG A 6 -15.86 -11.84 -5.27
N LYS A 7 -15.80 -11.57 -6.57
CA LYS A 7 -15.39 -12.50 -7.63
C LYS A 7 -13.89 -12.48 -7.92
N VAL A 8 -13.18 -11.50 -7.36
CA VAL A 8 -11.74 -11.40 -7.46
C VAL A 8 -11.12 -12.21 -6.31
N PRO A 9 -10.13 -13.08 -6.54
CA PRO A 9 -9.48 -13.81 -5.46
C PRO A 9 -8.89 -12.88 -4.40
N ALA A 10 -9.17 -13.16 -3.13
CA ALA A 10 -8.56 -12.50 -1.98
C ALA A 10 -7.38 -13.33 -1.48
N VAL A 11 -6.18 -12.81 -1.61
CA VAL A 11 -4.95 -13.39 -1.05
C VAL A 11 -4.63 -12.63 0.24
N TYR A 12 -4.36 -13.31 1.34
CA TYR A 12 -3.90 -12.64 2.55
C TYR A 12 -2.65 -13.30 3.12
N MET A 13 -1.75 -12.45 3.58
CA MET A 13 -0.48 -12.84 4.18
C MET A 13 -0.66 -13.00 5.68
N ASN A 14 -0.21 -14.12 6.23
CA ASN A 14 -0.27 -14.36 7.68
C ASN A 14 0.83 -15.30 8.12
N LEU A 15 1.52 -14.98 9.21
CA LEU A 15 2.50 -15.87 9.81
C LEU A 15 1.83 -17.08 10.48
N LYS A 16 2.44 -18.25 10.39
CA LYS A 16 1.89 -19.51 10.90
C LYS A 16 1.50 -19.43 12.37
N GLN A 17 2.29 -18.76 13.18
CA GLN A 17 2.06 -18.59 14.61
C GLN A 17 0.95 -17.59 14.97
N HIS A 18 0.51 -16.75 14.04
CA HIS A 18 -0.54 -15.74 14.27
C HIS A 18 -1.93 -16.33 13.97
N THR A 19 -2.33 -17.37 14.71
CA THR A 19 -3.59 -18.10 14.47
C THR A 19 -4.82 -17.23 14.67
N GLU A 20 -4.83 -16.36 15.68
CA GLU A 20 -5.94 -15.44 15.95
C GLU A 20 -6.16 -14.46 14.79
N LYS A 21 -5.08 -13.84 14.27
CA LYS A 21 -5.16 -12.96 13.10
C LYS A 21 -5.63 -13.72 11.85
N ASN A 22 -5.21 -15.00 11.69
CA ASN A 22 -5.71 -15.85 10.63
C ASN A 22 -7.21 -16.05 10.67
N GLU A 23 -7.76 -16.34 11.85
CA GLU A 23 -9.21 -16.52 12.05
C GLU A 23 -9.97 -15.22 11.79
N GLN A 24 -9.44 -14.08 12.27
CA GLN A 24 -9.99 -12.75 12.05
C GLN A 24 -10.05 -12.42 10.55
N MET A 25 -8.96 -12.63 9.80
CA MET A 25 -8.92 -12.38 8.36
C MET A 25 -9.87 -13.27 7.58
N GLN A 26 -9.93 -14.57 7.89
CA GLN A 26 -10.90 -15.46 7.25
C GLN A 26 -12.34 -15.03 7.51
N SER A 27 -12.66 -14.62 8.73
CA SER A 27 -13.97 -14.10 9.07
C SER A 27 -14.30 -12.82 8.32
N LEU A 28 -13.37 -11.86 8.30
CA LEU A 28 -13.49 -10.59 7.59
C LEU A 28 -13.77 -10.79 6.10
N LEU A 29 -12.96 -11.60 5.42
CA LEU A 29 -13.08 -11.81 3.98
C LEU A 29 -14.38 -12.56 3.61
N LYS A 30 -14.81 -13.51 4.43
CA LYS A 30 -16.12 -14.17 4.30
C LYS A 30 -17.28 -13.19 4.51
N GLN A 31 -17.17 -12.30 5.50
CA GLN A 31 -18.17 -11.26 5.75
C GLN A 31 -18.30 -10.30 4.56
N CYS A 32 -17.19 -9.95 3.90
CA CYS A 32 -17.17 -9.16 2.68
C CYS A 32 -17.71 -9.92 1.45
N GLY A 33 -17.88 -11.23 1.54
CA GLY A 33 -18.43 -12.07 0.48
C GLY A 33 -17.43 -12.51 -0.59
N PHE A 34 -16.12 -12.49 -0.31
CA PHE A 34 -15.12 -13.03 -1.24
C PHE A 34 -15.35 -14.53 -1.49
N GLU A 35 -15.47 -14.92 -2.76
CA GLU A 35 -15.75 -16.29 -3.18
C GLU A 35 -14.51 -17.18 -3.09
N THR A 36 -13.33 -16.61 -3.34
CA THR A 36 -12.04 -17.33 -3.30
C THR A 36 -11.13 -16.62 -2.30
N ILE A 37 -10.70 -17.36 -1.27
CA ILE A 37 -9.83 -16.85 -0.19
C ILE A 37 -8.60 -17.75 -0.11
N ILE A 38 -7.42 -17.17 -0.31
CA ILE A 38 -6.13 -17.84 -0.32
C ILE A 38 -5.26 -17.29 0.80
N ARG A 39 -4.79 -18.16 1.70
CA ARG A 39 -3.81 -17.78 2.70
C ARG A 39 -2.41 -18.11 2.18
N VAL A 40 -1.51 -17.14 2.30
CA VAL A 40 -0.08 -17.34 2.07
C VAL A 40 0.69 -17.16 3.36
N GLU A 41 1.73 -17.95 3.55
CA GLU A 41 2.61 -17.85 4.73
C GLU A 41 3.82 -17.00 4.38
N GLY A 42 3.98 -15.87 5.07
CA GLY A 42 5.17 -15.03 4.95
C GLY A 42 6.37 -15.61 5.70
N PRO A 43 7.61 -15.23 5.33
CA PRO A 43 8.79 -15.64 6.06
C PRO A 43 8.81 -15.02 7.47
N TYR A 44 9.05 -15.87 8.47
CA TYR A 44 9.24 -15.41 9.84
C TYR A 44 10.66 -14.90 10.03
N ARG A 45 10.83 -13.59 10.20
CA ARG A 45 12.14 -12.92 10.40
C ARG A 45 12.10 -12.06 11.68
N PRO A 46 12.16 -12.67 12.87
CA PRO A 46 12.08 -11.92 14.13
C PRO A 46 13.22 -10.95 14.33
N GLU A 47 14.39 -11.22 13.75
CA GLU A 47 15.57 -10.34 13.77
C GLU A 47 15.41 -9.10 12.90
N ASN A 48 14.54 -9.15 11.88
CA ASN A 48 14.24 -8.05 10.97
C ASN A 48 12.78 -8.12 10.47
N PRO A 49 11.80 -7.75 11.32
CA PRO A 49 10.38 -7.80 10.96
C PRO A 49 10.00 -6.98 9.70
N PRO A 50 10.60 -5.78 9.46
CA PRO A 50 10.32 -5.06 8.21
C PRO A 50 10.73 -5.83 6.95
N ALA A 51 11.88 -6.50 6.94
CA ALA A 51 12.28 -7.37 5.82
C ALA A 51 11.36 -8.59 5.69
N GLY A 52 10.88 -9.13 6.83
CA GLY A 52 9.87 -10.18 6.86
C GLY A 52 8.56 -9.73 6.21
N CYS A 53 8.12 -8.49 6.45
CA CYS A 53 6.95 -7.90 5.81
C CYS A 53 7.12 -7.84 4.28
N ALA A 54 8.25 -7.32 3.79
CA ALA A 54 8.53 -7.30 2.35
C ALA A 54 8.57 -8.71 1.74
N GLY A 55 9.14 -9.69 2.47
CA GLY A 55 9.15 -11.09 2.06
C GLY A 55 7.75 -11.70 1.99
N ALA A 56 6.87 -11.35 2.93
CA ALA A 56 5.47 -11.79 2.90
C ALA A 56 4.72 -11.21 1.68
N HIS A 57 4.91 -9.92 1.40
CA HIS A 57 4.38 -9.31 0.19
C HIS A 57 4.93 -9.97 -1.08
N TYR A 58 6.23 -10.34 -1.11
CA TYR A 58 6.79 -11.07 -2.24
C TYR A 58 6.06 -12.39 -2.50
N VAL A 59 5.84 -13.20 -1.44
CA VAL A 59 5.07 -14.45 -1.56
C VAL A 59 3.66 -14.15 -2.06
N GLY A 60 2.98 -13.15 -1.50
CA GLY A 60 1.61 -12.78 -1.86
C GLY A 60 1.45 -12.39 -3.33
N VAL A 61 2.37 -11.55 -3.86
CA VAL A 61 2.30 -11.11 -5.27
C VAL A 61 2.81 -12.17 -6.26
N CYS A 62 3.37 -13.29 -5.78
CA CYS A 62 3.79 -14.42 -6.61
C CYS A 62 2.77 -15.55 -6.64
N GLU A 63 1.73 -15.51 -5.79
CA GLU A 63 0.82 -16.64 -5.58
C GLU A 63 -0.07 -16.91 -6.80
N ILE A 64 -0.62 -15.84 -7.40
CA ILE A 64 -1.52 -15.96 -8.56
C ILE A 64 -1.33 -14.78 -9.53
N ASP A 65 -1.77 -14.96 -10.76
CA ASP A 65 -1.83 -13.89 -11.75
C ASP A 65 -2.99 -12.92 -11.48
N PRO A 66 -2.84 -11.61 -11.81
CA PRO A 66 -3.93 -10.64 -11.64
C PRO A 66 -5.12 -10.95 -12.55
N PRO A 67 -6.36 -10.56 -12.16
CA PRO A 67 -6.66 -9.71 -11.01
C PRO A 67 -6.76 -10.46 -9.67
N PHE A 68 -6.23 -9.87 -8.60
CA PHE A 68 -6.40 -10.35 -7.22
C PHE A 68 -6.32 -9.19 -6.22
N VAL A 69 -6.86 -9.39 -5.01
CA VAL A 69 -6.66 -8.46 -3.89
C VAL A 69 -5.68 -9.08 -2.91
N LEU A 70 -4.62 -8.36 -2.54
CA LEU A 70 -3.68 -8.77 -1.50
C LEU A 70 -3.96 -8.00 -0.21
N PHE A 71 -4.00 -8.72 0.91
CA PHE A 71 -4.25 -8.18 2.25
C PHE A 71 -3.13 -8.51 3.23
N GLU A 72 -2.84 -7.58 4.14
CA GLU A 72 -2.12 -7.85 5.38
C GLU A 72 -3.06 -8.41 6.45
N ASP A 73 -2.53 -9.15 7.43
CA ASP A 73 -3.33 -9.86 8.44
C ASP A 73 -3.84 -8.97 9.59
N ASP A 74 -3.60 -7.67 9.53
CA ASP A 74 -4.09 -6.68 10.48
C ASP A 74 -5.18 -5.75 9.89
N CYS A 75 -5.71 -6.11 8.72
CA CYS A 75 -6.81 -5.38 8.10
C CYS A 75 -8.10 -5.51 8.92
N GLN A 76 -8.84 -4.42 8.98
CA GLN A 76 -10.19 -4.32 9.53
C GLN A 76 -11.13 -3.68 8.54
N LEU A 77 -12.40 -4.06 8.59
CA LEU A 77 -13.46 -3.46 7.77
C LEU A 77 -13.68 -2.00 8.17
N HIS A 78 -13.80 -1.12 7.18
CA HIS A 78 -14.18 0.28 7.39
C HIS A 78 -15.44 0.64 6.58
N ASN A 79 -15.33 0.79 5.26
CA ASN A 79 -16.45 1.22 4.41
C ASN A 79 -16.53 0.41 3.10
N PHE A 80 -16.65 -0.91 3.22
CA PHE A 80 -16.56 -1.82 2.08
C PHE A 80 -17.77 -1.71 1.15
N LYS A 81 -17.48 -1.59 -0.15
CA LYS A 81 -18.44 -1.73 -1.24
C LYS A 81 -18.01 -2.88 -2.14
N PRO A 82 -18.89 -3.87 -2.41
CA PRO A 82 -18.49 -5.05 -3.18
C PRO A 82 -18.23 -4.77 -4.66
N VAL A 83 -18.83 -3.71 -5.21
CA VAL A 83 -18.66 -3.33 -6.63
C VAL A 83 -18.10 -1.93 -6.70
N ILE A 84 -17.00 -1.79 -7.43
CA ILE A 84 -16.34 -0.50 -7.68
C ILE A 84 -16.25 -0.22 -9.17
N GLU A 85 -16.22 1.06 -9.50
CA GLU A 85 -15.97 1.52 -10.87
C GLU A 85 -14.57 2.11 -10.93
N VAL A 86 -13.65 1.42 -11.63
CA VAL A 86 -12.25 1.82 -11.76
C VAL A 86 -11.94 2.28 -13.18
N PRO A 87 -10.94 3.16 -13.38
CA PRO A 87 -10.47 3.54 -14.71
C PRO A 87 -10.03 2.32 -15.52
N ASP A 88 -10.32 2.31 -16.81
CA ASP A 88 -9.99 1.17 -17.68
C ASP A 88 -8.48 0.92 -17.81
N ASN A 89 -7.67 1.94 -17.55
CA ASN A 89 -6.22 1.90 -17.60
C ASN A 89 -5.57 1.69 -16.22
N ALA A 90 -6.34 1.36 -15.18
CA ALA A 90 -5.79 1.17 -13.85
C ALA A 90 -4.87 -0.06 -13.79
N ASP A 91 -3.68 0.11 -13.23
CA ASP A 91 -2.74 -0.98 -12.94
C ASP A 91 -2.99 -1.60 -11.56
N ALA A 92 -3.41 -0.78 -10.59
CA ALA A 92 -3.84 -1.22 -9.27
C ALA A 92 -4.75 -0.19 -8.59
N VAL A 93 -5.52 -0.67 -7.60
CA VAL A 93 -6.35 0.17 -6.73
C VAL A 93 -6.07 -0.17 -5.27
N TYR A 94 -5.62 0.80 -4.50
CA TYR A 94 -5.51 0.68 -3.05
C TYR A 94 -6.91 0.75 -2.45
N LEU A 95 -7.34 -0.32 -1.79
CA LEU A 95 -8.64 -0.40 -1.10
C LEU A 95 -8.54 0.14 0.32
N GLY A 96 -7.34 0.18 0.88
CA GLY A 96 -6.99 0.92 2.08
C GLY A 96 -6.22 2.18 1.74
N THR A 97 -6.28 3.18 2.60
CA THR A 97 -5.58 4.46 2.43
C THR A 97 -4.52 4.65 3.49
N SER A 98 -3.64 5.60 3.26
CA SER A 98 -2.73 6.11 4.29
C SER A 98 -2.57 7.62 4.10
N GLN A 99 -2.53 8.37 5.20
CA GLN A 99 -2.12 9.79 5.13
C GLN A 99 -0.62 9.97 4.92
N TRP A 100 0.18 8.90 5.12
CA TRP A 100 1.62 8.94 4.96
C TRP A 100 2.02 8.77 3.50
N ALA A 101 3.06 9.54 3.12
CA ALA A 101 3.58 9.58 1.77
C ALA A 101 5.10 9.47 1.77
N ARG A 102 5.65 9.00 0.66
CA ARG A 102 7.09 8.94 0.40
C ARG A 102 7.52 10.17 -0.37
N TYR A 103 8.51 10.86 0.19
CA TYR A 103 9.26 11.92 -0.45
C TYR A 103 10.70 11.45 -0.58
N TRP A 104 11.34 11.68 -1.64
CA TRP A 104 12.67 11.20 -2.00
C TRP A 104 13.40 10.31 -0.97
N GLN A 105 13.89 10.85 0.18
CA GLN A 105 14.65 10.09 1.18
C GLN A 105 13.92 9.86 2.50
N PHE A 106 12.71 10.37 2.66
CA PHE A 106 11.98 10.31 3.92
C PHE A 106 10.47 10.13 3.69
N SER A 107 9.76 9.88 4.76
CA SER A 107 8.30 9.74 4.75
C SER A 107 7.68 10.83 5.61
N GLY A 108 6.52 11.32 5.19
CA GLY A 108 5.79 12.36 5.88
C GLY A 108 4.31 12.33 5.53
N PRO A 109 3.48 13.19 6.12
CA PRO A 109 2.11 13.39 5.68
C PRO A 109 2.07 13.99 4.27
N PHE A 110 0.86 14.16 3.72
CA PHE A 110 0.60 14.79 2.43
C PHE A 110 0.80 13.90 1.22
N VAL A 111 -0.05 12.89 1.10
CA VAL A 111 -0.19 12.11 -0.13
C VAL A 111 -0.50 13.04 -1.30
N HIS A 112 0.24 12.93 -2.38
CA HIS A 112 -0.06 13.64 -3.62
C HIS A 112 -1.12 12.87 -4.41
N TYR A 113 -2.19 13.56 -4.80
CA TYR A 113 -3.27 12.95 -5.52
C TYR A 113 -3.83 13.84 -6.63
N GLU A 114 -4.54 13.20 -7.56
CA GLU A 114 -5.41 13.81 -8.56
C GLU A 114 -6.79 13.15 -8.48
N LYS A 115 -7.84 13.96 -8.44
CA LYS A 115 -9.20 13.45 -8.34
C LYS A 115 -9.64 12.84 -9.68
N TYR A 116 -10.02 11.56 -9.66
CA TYR A 116 -10.66 10.94 -10.82
C TYR A 116 -12.18 11.10 -10.75
N ASN A 117 -12.80 10.77 -9.60
CA ASN A 117 -14.19 11.03 -9.27
C ASN A 117 -14.34 11.18 -7.74
N ASP A 118 -15.57 11.17 -7.21
CA ASP A 118 -15.80 11.33 -5.76
C ASP A 118 -15.33 10.12 -4.93
N GLU A 119 -15.29 8.94 -5.54
CA GLU A 119 -14.94 7.68 -4.85
C GLU A 119 -13.47 7.26 -5.05
N ILE A 120 -12.85 7.67 -6.15
CA ILE A 120 -11.51 7.22 -6.53
C ILE A 120 -10.62 8.41 -6.88
N VAL A 121 -9.39 8.35 -6.40
CA VAL A 121 -8.32 9.30 -6.70
C VAL A 121 -7.11 8.56 -7.27
N ARG A 122 -6.37 9.20 -8.17
CA ARG A 122 -5.04 8.75 -8.56
C ARG A 122 -4.04 9.17 -7.48
N VAL A 123 -3.12 8.29 -7.11
CA VAL A 123 -2.09 8.58 -6.09
C VAL A 123 -0.68 8.44 -6.68
N TYR A 124 0.26 9.20 -6.12
CA TYR A 124 1.60 9.34 -6.69
C TYR A 124 2.74 8.97 -5.73
N ASN A 125 2.47 8.94 -4.42
CA ASN A 125 3.50 8.69 -3.39
C ASN A 125 2.93 8.14 -2.07
N MET A 126 1.73 7.57 -2.08
CA MET A 126 1.06 7.06 -0.88
C MET A 126 1.76 5.81 -0.34
N LEU A 127 2.08 5.82 0.94
CA LEU A 127 2.54 4.64 1.68
C LEU A 127 1.36 3.75 2.08
N GLY A 128 1.67 2.52 2.48
CA GLY A 128 0.69 1.53 2.93
C GLY A 128 0.41 0.47 1.86
N GLY A 129 0.44 -0.78 2.28
CA GLY A 129 0.26 -1.93 1.40
C GLY A 129 -0.81 -2.91 1.89
N HIS A 130 -1.57 -2.52 2.93
CA HIS A 130 -2.41 -3.44 3.67
C HIS A 130 -3.61 -4.04 2.89
N SER A 131 -4.08 -3.37 1.82
CA SER A 131 -5.11 -3.91 0.93
C SER A 131 -5.03 -3.29 -0.47
N ILE A 132 -4.59 -4.08 -1.46
CA ILE A 132 -4.35 -3.61 -2.83
C ILE A 132 -5.00 -4.59 -3.82
N LEU A 133 -5.86 -4.06 -4.70
CA LEU A 133 -6.35 -4.75 -5.89
C LEU A 133 -5.31 -4.58 -7.01
N TYR A 134 -4.67 -5.67 -7.39
CA TYR A 134 -3.76 -5.75 -8.53
C TYR A 134 -4.52 -6.09 -9.79
N LEU A 135 -4.31 -5.34 -10.88
CA LEU A 135 -5.06 -5.47 -12.13
C LEU A 135 -4.19 -5.87 -13.32
N THR A 136 -2.91 -5.47 -13.34
CA THR A 136 -2.02 -5.74 -14.47
C THR A 136 -0.77 -6.52 -14.06
N GLN A 137 -0.33 -7.40 -14.97
CA GLN A 137 0.87 -8.21 -14.77
C GLN A 137 2.15 -7.37 -14.70
N ASP A 138 2.20 -6.25 -15.40
CA ASP A 138 3.39 -5.38 -15.41
C ASP A 138 3.59 -4.74 -14.03
N TYR A 139 2.52 -4.28 -13.39
CA TYR A 139 2.60 -3.75 -12.03
C TYR A 139 2.93 -4.86 -11.01
N VAL A 140 2.34 -6.05 -11.14
CA VAL A 140 2.67 -7.21 -10.29
C VAL A 140 4.17 -7.54 -10.40
N ARG A 141 4.73 -7.61 -11.61
CA ARG A 141 6.17 -7.85 -11.81
C ARG A 141 7.05 -6.76 -11.18
N MET A 142 6.63 -5.50 -11.23
CA MET A 142 7.33 -4.42 -10.56
C MET A 142 7.29 -4.61 -9.03
N CYS A 143 6.12 -4.92 -8.46
CA CYS A 143 5.98 -5.19 -7.04
C CYS A 143 6.79 -6.41 -6.58
N GLN A 144 6.85 -7.49 -7.38
CA GLN A 144 7.71 -8.65 -7.11
C GLN A 144 9.19 -8.24 -6.97
N ARG A 145 9.70 -7.42 -7.89
CA ARG A 145 11.09 -6.93 -7.84
C ARG A 145 11.35 -6.06 -6.62
N ILE A 146 10.42 -5.14 -6.30
CA ILE A 146 10.50 -4.28 -5.12
C ILE A 146 10.53 -5.12 -3.85
N CYS A 147 9.58 -6.03 -3.68
CA CYS A 147 9.48 -6.87 -2.48
C CYS A 147 10.73 -7.71 -2.28
N HIS A 148 11.22 -8.37 -3.33
CA HIS A 148 12.46 -9.14 -3.28
C HIS A 148 13.66 -8.26 -2.90
N HIS A 149 13.82 -7.12 -3.56
CA HIS A 149 14.94 -6.20 -3.28
C HIS A 149 14.89 -5.66 -1.84
N HIS A 150 13.71 -5.28 -1.36
CA HIS A 150 13.53 -4.79 0.01
C HIS A 150 13.75 -5.88 1.06
N SER A 151 13.26 -7.11 0.81
CA SER A 151 13.44 -8.24 1.71
C SER A 151 14.88 -8.71 1.82
N GLU A 152 15.57 -8.87 0.68
CA GLU A 152 16.86 -9.56 0.63
C GLU A 152 18.07 -8.63 0.62
N ILE A 153 17.91 -7.38 0.17
CA ILE A 153 19.04 -6.46 -0.05
C ILE A 153 18.98 -5.26 0.89
N ILE A 154 17.81 -4.56 0.92
CA ILE A 154 17.66 -3.36 1.76
C ILE A 154 17.45 -3.74 3.23
N GLY A 155 16.76 -4.84 3.51
CA GLY A 155 16.38 -5.22 4.86
C GLY A 155 15.31 -4.32 5.47
N TYR A 156 14.31 -3.88 4.66
CA TYR A 156 13.24 -2.98 5.08
C TYR A 156 11.91 -3.37 4.42
N ASN A 157 10.77 -2.78 4.86
CA ASN A 157 9.48 -3.04 4.23
C ASN A 157 9.39 -2.46 2.81
N GLN A 158 8.43 -2.95 2.02
CA GLN A 158 8.24 -2.62 0.61
C GLN A 158 7.53 -1.29 0.35
N ASP A 159 6.84 -0.72 1.33
CA ASP A 159 5.99 0.46 1.15
C ASP A 159 6.70 1.64 0.48
N PRO A 160 7.94 2.00 0.87
CA PRO A 160 8.66 3.07 0.19
C PRO A 160 8.87 2.79 -1.30
N GLY A 161 9.18 1.56 -1.65
CA GLY A 161 9.36 1.15 -3.05
C GLY A 161 8.06 1.20 -3.84
N PHE A 162 6.95 0.75 -3.24
CA PHE A 162 5.62 0.87 -3.86
C PHE A 162 5.24 2.32 -4.10
N ALA A 163 5.42 3.20 -3.11
CA ALA A 163 5.12 4.62 -3.23
C ALA A 163 5.94 5.31 -4.33
N GLU A 164 7.21 4.93 -4.49
CA GLU A 164 8.09 5.52 -5.52
C GLU A 164 7.68 5.18 -6.95
N VAL A 165 7.10 4.01 -7.18
CA VAL A 165 6.73 3.59 -8.53
C VAL A 165 5.31 4.02 -8.92
N GLN A 166 4.49 4.50 -7.99
CA GLN A 166 3.12 4.95 -8.27
C GLN A 166 3.04 5.99 -9.38
N LYS A 167 4.01 6.86 -9.50
CA LYS A 167 4.08 7.88 -10.56
C LYS A 167 4.33 7.34 -11.97
N TYR A 168 4.80 6.10 -12.10
CA TYR A 168 5.11 5.46 -13.39
C TYR A 168 4.02 4.50 -13.85
N PHE A 169 3.05 4.20 -12.98
CA PHE A 169 1.90 3.34 -13.23
C PHE A 169 0.60 4.11 -12.99
N ASN A 170 -0.50 3.59 -13.47
CA ASN A 170 -1.83 4.17 -13.20
C ASN A 170 -2.38 3.61 -11.89
N ILE A 171 -1.86 4.11 -10.78
CA ILE A 171 -2.22 3.67 -9.44
C ILE A 171 -3.30 4.56 -8.87
N TYR A 172 -4.38 3.94 -8.48
CA TYR A 172 -5.52 4.60 -7.86
C TYR A 172 -5.68 4.17 -6.40
N SER A 173 -6.47 4.93 -5.67
CA SER A 173 -6.91 4.60 -4.31
C SER A 173 -8.38 4.91 -4.16
N MET A 174 -9.08 4.12 -3.35
CA MET A 174 -10.36 4.57 -2.82
C MET A 174 -10.12 5.89 -2.08
N ASN A 175 -10.97 6.88 -2.31
CA ASN A 175 -10.88 8.15 -1.56
C ASN A 175 -11.23 7.95 -0.09
N ASP A 176 -12.25 7.14 0.18
CA ASP A 176 -12.66 6.70 1.51
C ASP A 176 -12.31 5.21 1.64
N PRO A 177 -11.43 4.79 2.56
CA PRO A 177 -10.90 3.45 2.59
C PRO A 177 -11.98 2.39 2.84
N PHE A 178 -11.85 1.25 2.18
CA PHE A 178 -12.70 0.07 2.47
C PHE A 178 -12.17 -0.72 3.65
N PHE A 179 -10.85 -0.69 3.82
CA PHE A 179 -10.13 -1.38 4.89
C PHE A 179 -9.16 -0.43 5.57
N LYS A 180 -8.99 -0.58 6.86
CA LYS A 180 -8.01 0.12 7.70
C LYS A 180 -7.08 -0.88 8.35
N GLN A 181 -5.94 -0.44 8.84
CA GLN A 181 -5.07 -1.26 9.69
C GLN A 181 -5.50 -1.13 11.15
N SER A 182 -5.34 -2.21 11.90
CA SER A 182 -5.57 -2.21 13.35
C SER A 182 -4.39 -1.59 14.12
N GLY A 183 -4.66 -1.18 15.37
CA GLY A 183 -3.62 -0.73 16.30
C GLY A 183 -3.03 0.64 15.95
N TYR A 184 -1.70 0.75 15.97
CA TYR A 184 -1.00 2.05 15.82
C TYR A 184 -1.34 2.79 14.53
N ASN A 185 -1.57 2.08 13.45
CA ASN A 185 -1.85 2.67 12.14
C ASN A 185 -3.33 3.02 11.91
N GLU A 186 -4.23 2.72 12.85
CA GLU A 186 -5.66 2.94 12.65
C GLU A 186 -5.99 4.39 12.30
N ALA A 187 -5.46 5.34 13.06
CA ALA A 187 -5.76 6.77 12.86
C ALA A 187 -5.26 7.30 11.51
N VAL A 188 -4.20 6.72 10.95
CA VAL A 188 -3.58 7.18 9.68
C VAL A 188 -4.14 6.44 8.47
N THR A 189 -4.93 5.39 8.68
CA THR A 189 -5.54 4.58 7.61
C THR A 189 -7.07 4.69 7.51
N THR A 190 -7.68 5.58 8.30
CA THR A 190 -9.12 5.89 8.25
C THR A 190 -9.45 7.22 7.58
N CYS A 191 -8.45 7.93 7.08
CA CYS A 191 -8.62 9.25 6.48
C CYS A 191 -9.05 9.14 5.01
N LYS A 192 -9.88 10.07 4.55
CA LYS A 192 -10.07 10.30 3.12
C LYS A 192 -8.83 10.94 2.53
N VAL A 193 -8.41 10.45 1.36
CA VAL A 193 -7.22 10.99 0.68
C VAL A 193 -7.39 12.48 0.37
N THR A 194 -8.57 12.90 -0.05
CA THR A 194 -8.88 14.32 -0.35
C THR A 194 -8.84 15.24 0.87
N ASP A 195 -9.01 14.72 2.08
CA ASP A 195 -9.03 15.51 3.31
C ASP A 195 -7.61 15.76 3.83
N VAL A 196 -6.71 14.78 3.65
CA VAL A 196 -5.34 14.83 4.19
C VAL A 196 -4.27 15.05 3.12
N GLY A 197 -4.58 14.77 1.86
CA GLY A 197 -3.63 14.85 0.75
C GLY A 197 -3.46 16.24 0.17
N ILE A 198 -2.56 16.36 -0.80
CA ILE A 198 -2.32 17.54 -1.61
C ILE A 198 -2.70 17.24 -3.06
N HIS A 199 -3.67 18.00 -3.59
CA HIS A 199 -3.98 17.91 -5.00
C HIS A 199 -2.79 18.42 -5.83
N ILE A 200 -2.38 17.71 -6.85
CA ILE A 200 -1.18 18.04 -7.65
C ILE A 200 -1.23 19.43 -8.30
N SER A 201 -2.43 20.01 -8.48
CA SER A 201 -2.59 21.39 -8.97
C SER A 201 -2.50 22.47 -7.87
N ASP A 202 -2.46 22.08 -6.58
CA ASP A 202 -2.37 23.00 -5.46
C ASP A 202 -0.90 23.36 -5.16
N ALA A 203 -0.37 24.29 -5.93
CA ALA A 203 1.04 24.69 -5.84
C ALA A 203 1.43 25.20 -4.44
N GLN A 204 0.53 25.93 -3.73
CA GLN A 204 0.86 26.47 -2.41
C GLN A 204 1.00 25.35 -1.37
N ARG A 205 0.05 24.42 -1.34
CA ARG A 205 0.11 23.27 -0.43
C ARG A 205 1.29 22.36 -0.76
N PHE A 206 1.63 22.20 -2.05
CA PHE A 206 2.83 21.49 -2.45
C PHE A 206 4.11 22.14 -1.89
N PHE A 207 4.26 23.47 -2.02
CA PHE A 207 5.40 24.19 -1.43
C PHE A 207 5.42 24.08 0.08
N ASP A 208 4.27 24.13 0.75
CA ASP A 208 4.19 23.97 2.19
C ASP A 208 4.59 22.56 2.64
N SER A 209 4.26 21.54 1.87
CA SER A 209 4.73 20.16 2.10
C SER A 209 6.25 20.05 1.98
N VAL A 210 6.85 20.66 0.96
CA VAL A 210 8.31 20.70 0.78
C VAL A 210 8.99 21.42 1.96
N LYS A 211 8.43 22.53 2.45
CA LYS A 211 8.94 23.22 3.64
C LYS A 211 8.84 22.38 4.90
N TYR A 212 7.71 21.67 5.08
CA TYR A 212 7.53 20.74 6.18
C TYR A 212 8.60 19.67 6.16
N ASP A 213 8.89 19.12 5.00
CA ASP A 213 9.90 18.10 4.81
C ASP A 213 11.30 18.61 5.12
N LEU A 214 11.65 19.79 4.63
CA LEU A 214 12.92 20.43 4.95
C LEU A 214 13.05 20.73 6.44
N ALA A 215 11.99 21.23 7.10
CA ALA A 215 11.99 21.48 8.53
C ALA A 215 12.16 20.19 9.34
N ARG A 216 11.53 19.08 8.90
CA ARG A 216 11.70 17.76 9.51
C ARG A 216 13.12 17.24 9.38
N LEU A 217 13.74 17.40 8.21
CA LEU A 217 15.12 17.03 7.98
C LEU A 217 16.10 17.81 8.87
N GLN A 218 15.84 19.10 9.08
CA GLN A 218 16.64 19.95 9.96
C GLN A 218 16.50 19.58 11.43
N GLY A 219 15.34 19.04 11.82
CA GLY A 219 15.09 18.57 13.20
C GLY A 219 15.63 17.17 13.52
N VAL A 220 16.16 16.44 12.53
CA VAL A 220 16.77 15.12 12.74
C VAL A 220 18.25 15.30 13.08
N PRO A 221 18.71 14.91 14.28
CA PRO A 221 20.08 15.16 14.75
C PRO A 221 21.19 14.52 13.91
N ASP A 222 20.86 13.62 13.00
CA ASP A 222 21.82 12.90 12.18
C ASP A 222 21.23 12.54 10.83
N LEU A 223 21.25 13.50 9.91
CA LEU A 223 20.83 13.30 8.51
C LEU A 223 21.66 12.23 7.78
N ASN A 224 22.89 11.93 8.28
CA ASN A 224 23.75 10.88 7.75
C ASN A 224 23.30 9.49 8.20
N ARG A 225 22.43 9.41 9.20
CA ARG A 225 21.83 8.16 9.69
C ARG A 225 20.38 7.95 9.25
N ALA A 226 19.75 8.91 8.61
CA ALA A 226 18.59 8.57 7.81
C ALA A 226 19.08 7.49 6.85
N PRO A 227 18.58 6.23 6.95
CA PRO A 227 19.18 5.17 6.20
C PRO A 227 19.16 5.59 4.73
N SER A 228 20.35 5.65 4.13
CA SER A 228 20.56 5.77 2.69
C SER A 228 20.04 4.53 1.96
N THR A 229 18.98 3.93 2.49
CA THR A 229 18.41 2.65 2.12
C THR A 229 17.53 2.75 0.88
N TYR A 230 17.33 3.95 0.36
CA TYR A 230 16.63 4.11 -0.88
C TYR A 230 17.64 4.33 -2.02
N HIS A 231 18.08 3.25 -2.62
CA HIS A 231 18.62 3.30 -3.97
C HIS A 231 17.43 3.33 -4.94
N PRO A 232 17.30 4.37 -5.78
CA PRO A 232 16.30 4.34 -6.84
C PRO A 232 16.49 3.02 -7.60
N LEU A 233 15.39 2.28 -7.77
CA LEU A 233 15.42 1.07 -8.59
C LEU A 233 16.03 1.45 -9.94
N ARG A 234 17.26 1.03 -10.19
CA ARG A 234 17.80 1.07 -11.54
C ARG A 234 17.00 0.01 -12.29
N ILE A 235 16.06 0.48 -13.11
CA ILE A 235 15.40 -0.36 -14.09
C ILE A 235 16.51 -0.72 -15.08
N VAL A 236 16.98 -1.95 -15.01
CA VAL A 236 17.87 -2.54 -15.99
C VAL A 236 17.01 -3.25 -17.01
#